data_27d30d75ff8a94133466d27881d13448
#
_entry.id   27d30d75ff8a94133466d27881d13448
#
_cell.length_a   1.000
_cell.length_b   1.000
_cell.length_c   1.000
_cell.angle_alpha   90.00
_cell.angle_beta   90.00
_cell.angle_gamma   90.00
#
_symmetry.space_group_name_H-M   'P 1'
#
loop_
_entity.id
_entity.type
_entity.pdbx_description
1 polymer ?
#
loop_
_entity_poly.entity_id
_entity_poly.type
_entity_poly.pdbx_seq_one_letter_code
_entity_poly.pdbx_strand_id
1 'polypeptide(L)'
;MQWRKYVPGILDNLIWIILIGVVIFFSTQTDKFLTPISMRNILSAAAVLGVMVVGQTFVLITGNFDLSSESTLGLAALIGLWLIVPNMAPNWGSGLLMNPYLSIVIILVMGLVIGWVIGAFITYGRMNNFIVTLAFLLILRGAMLAFTEGNAVNGLNYPPAEIFYWLGSAPAVTLPWVGKISVAVVAMLLLFLIGHIVLQHRQFGRDLYAIGGNRPAAVASGIDANKRIRQVYMVSGLLAAIAGWMLAGRVGSVQVDLGEGYIFQVMAAAVIGGISLNGGRGKMIGALGGVLLLSTINSGLNLMRVSVFWIQVIQGLIILIAMFIDAQKVRFRSPVAEPVAAPPAAAVTQSAAD
;
A
#
# COMPACT_ATOMS: atom_id res chain seq x y z
N MET A 1 26.49 27.07 15.87
CA MET A 1 25.20 26.49 15.37
C MET A 1 25.41 25.10 14.79
N GLN A 2 25.80 24.12 15.61
CA GLN A 2 26.09 22.72 15.18
C GLN A 2 24.83 21.85 14.95
N TRP A 3 23.68 22.24 15.45
CA TRP A 3 22.43 21.49 15.38
C TRP A 3 21.90 21.25 13.95
N ARG A 4 22.14 22.17 13.01
CA ARG A 4 21.70 22.05 11.61
C ARG A 4 22.33 20.86 10.86
N LYS A 5 23.44 20.33 11.33
CA LYS A 5 24.17 19.22 10.70
C LYS A 5 23.56 17.85 11.02
N TYR A 6 22.90 17.71 12.19
CA TYR A 6 22.31 16.46 12.67
C TYR A 6 20.81 16.32 12.36
N VAL A 7 20.12 17.45 12.12
CA VAL A 7 18.69 17.50 11.84
C VAL A 7 18.26 16.63 10.63
N PRO A 8 18.97 16.60 9.49
CA PRO A 8 18.59 15.76 8.37
C PRO A 8 18.62 14.26 8.69
N GLY A 9 19.64 13.80 9.41
CA GLY A 9 19.77 12.38 9.80
C GLY A 9 18.72 11.93 10.80
N ILE A 10 18.32 12.81 11.73
CA ILE A 10 17.25 12.52 12.69
C ILE A 10 15.90 12.47 11.97
N LEU A 11 15.65 13.39 11.04
CA LEU A 11 14.41 13.43 10.26
C LEU A 11 14.26 12.21 9.33
N ASP A 12 15.35 11.70 8.78
CA ASP A 12 15.34 10.49 7.94
C ASP A 12 15.04 9.21 8.74
N ASN A 13 15.37 9.20 10.03
CA ASN A 13 15.15 8.06 10.92
C ASN A 13 14.00 8.27 11.93
N LEU A 14 13.24 9.34 11.82
CA LEU A 14 12.19 9.71 12.76
C LEU A 14 11.15 8.61 12.94
N ILE A 15 10.79 7.90 11.86
CA ILE A 15 9.81 6.80 11.90
C ILE A 15 10.25 5.67 12.84
N TRP A 16 11.55 5.33 12.84
CA TRP A 16 12.08 4.27 13.70
C TRP A 16 12.13 4.69 15.17
N ILE A 17 12.42 5.97 15.43
CA ILE A 17 12.38 6.54 16.79
C ILE A 17 10.95 6.50 17.34
N ILE A 18 9.96 6.91 16.52
CA ILE A 18 8.55 6.86 16.89
C ILE A 18 8.12 5.41 17.13
N LEU A 19 8.51 4.47 16.26
CA LEU A 19 8.20 3.05 16.43
C LEU A 19 8.73 2.50 17.77
N ILE A 20 9.98 2.80 18.11
CA ILE A 20 10.57 2.40 19.40
C ILE A 20 9.77 3.02 20.56
N GLY A 21 9.44 4.30 20.48
CA GLY A 21 8.63 4.98 21.50
C GLY A 21 7.25 4.33 21.70
N VAL A 22 6.59 3.96 20.60
CA VAL A 22 5.29 3.27 20.63
C VAL A 22 5.41 1.85 21.20
N VAL A 23 6.48 1.13 20.85
CA VAL A 23 6.76 -0.21 21.46
C VAL A 23 6.97 -0.09 22.96
N ILE A 24 7.76 0.89 23.41
CA ILE A 24 7.97 1.14 24.85
C ILE A 24 6.65 1.49 25.52
N PHE A 25 5.86 2.40 24.95
CA PHE A 25 4.55 2.80 25.48
C PHE A 25 3.64 1.59 25.70
N PHE A 26 3.41 0.75 24.69
CA PHE A 26 2.53 -0.41 24.85
C PHE A 26 3.12 -1.48 25.78
N SER A 27 4.44 -1.60 25.87
CA SER A 27 5.09 -2.49 26.81
C SER A 27 4.81 -2.12 28.27
N THR A 28 4.64 -0.81 28.56
CA THR A 28 4.30 -0.33 29.91
C THR A 28 2.82 -0.41 30.22
N GLN A 29 1.96 -0.46 29.18
CA GLN A 29 0.50 -0.50 29.37
C GLN A 29 -0.07 -1.92 29.50
N THR A 30 0.64 -2.94 29.00
CA THR A 30 0.16 -4.32 29.04
C THR A 30 1.30 -5.33 29.03
N ASP A 31 1.33 -6.24 29.99
CA ASP A 31 2.34 -7.31 30.13
C ASP A 31 2.30 -8.29 28.94
N LYS A 32 1.20 -8.33 28.21
CA LYS A 32 1.01 -9.23 27.07
C LYS A 32 1.60 -8.70 25.78
N PHE A 33 2.05 -7.46 25.73
CA PHE A 33 2.49 -6.82 24.49
C PHE A 33 3.78 -7.46 23.92
N LEU A 34 4.79 -7.69 24.76
CA LEU A 34 6.07 -8.30 24.34
C LEU A 34 6.06 -9.84 24.32
N THR A 35 4.88 -10.46 24.38
CA THR A 35 4.80 -11.92 24.29
C THR A 35 5.07 -12.41 22.85
N PRO A 36 5.60 -13.63 22.64
CA PRO A 36 5.81 -14.22 21.32
C PRO A 36 4.54 -14.25 20.47
N ILE A 37 3.38 -14.45 21.10
CA ILE A 37 2.08 -14.47 20.44
C ILE A 37 1.73 -13.06 19.89
N SER A 38 1.92 -12.03 20.70
CA SER A 38 1.66 -10.65 20.30
C SER A 38 2.59 -10.22 19.16
N MET A 39 3.90 -10.53 19.26
CA MET A 39 4.87 -10.22 18.19
C MET A 39 4.49 -10.89 16.87
N ARG A 40 4.07 -12.17 16.91
CA ARG A 40 3.59 -12.86 15.71
C ARG A 40 2.34 -12.21 15.12
N ASN A 41 1.39 -11.81 15.96
CA ASN A 41 0.16 -11.16 15.50
C ASN A 41 0.46 -9.82 14.86
N ILE A 42 1.36 -9.01 15.42
CA ILE A 42 1.82 -7.74 14.83
C ILE A 42 2.45 -7.99 13.46
N LEU A 43 3.39 -8.93 13.37
CA LEU A 43 4.08 -9.23 12.11
C LEU A 43 3.13 -9.80 11.06
N SER A 44 2.19 -10.67 11.45
CA SER A 44 1.20 -11.24 10.52
C SER A 44 0.19 -10.21 10.03
N ALA A 45 -0.18 -9.23 10.88
CA ALA A 45 -1.00 -8.10 10.44
C ALA A 45 -0.20 -7.17 9.51
N ALA A 46 1.06 -6.91 9.85
CA ALA A 46 1.98 -6.13 9.03
C ALA A 46 2.21 -6.74 7.65
N ALA A 47 2.16 -8.09 7.54
CA ALA A 47 2.46 -8.79 6.29
C ALA A 47 1.47 -8.41 5.17
N VAL A 48 0.18 -8.50 5.42
CA VAL A 48 -0.85 -8.14 4.42
C VAL A 48 -0.80 -6.65 4.09
N LEU A 49 -0.80 -5.80 5.13
CA LEU A 49 -0.70 -4.36 4.96
C LEU A 49 0.57 -3.97 4.19
N GLY A 50 1.70 -4.59 4.52
CA GLY A 50 2.99 -4.32 3.93
C GLY A 50 3.05 -4.63 2.43
N VAL A 51 2.49 -5.75 1.99
CA VAL A 51 2.42 -6.09 0.56
C VAL A 51 1.65 -5.03 -0.23
N MET A 52 0.52 -4.57 0.30
CA MET A 52 -0.24 -3.47 -0.32
C MET A 52 0.55 -2.16 -0.33
N VAL A 53 1.25 -1.84 0.77
CA VAL A 53 2.08 -0.62 0.88
C VAL A 53 3.23 -0.63 -0.13
N VAL A 54 3.83 -1.79 -0.42
CA VAL A 54 4.83 -1.89 -1.50
C VAL A 54 4.23 -1.46 -2.83
N GLY A 55 3.06 -1.97 -3.22
CA GLY A 55 2.35 -1.58 -4.45
C GLY A 55 2.02 -0.10 -4.47
N GLN A 56 1.40 0.38 -3.41
CA GLN A 56 1.01 1.79 -3.28
C GLN A 56 2.22 2.74 -3.30
N THR A 57 3.37 2.32 -2.77
CA THR A 57 4.60 3.12 -2.80
C THR A 57 5.05 3.39 -4.24
N PHE A 58 5.01 2.39 -5.13
CA PHE A 58 5.32 2.59 -6.55
C PHE A 58 4.38 3.59 -7.21
N VAL A 59 3.08 3.50 -6.90
CA VAL A 59 2.07 4.42 -7.45
C VAL A 59 2.28 5.83 -6.91
N LEU A 60 2.43 6.00 -5.59
CA LEU A 60 2.62 7.30 -4.94
C LEU A 60 3.89 8.02 -5.42
N ILE A 61 5.00 7.30 -5.62
CA ILE A 61 6.25 7.90 -6.13
C ILE A 61 6.03 8.56 -7.50
N THR A 62 5.09 8.08 -8.32
CA THR A 62 4.74 8.73 -9.60
C THR A 62 3.79 9.92 -9.47
N GLY A 63 3.38 10.29 -8.26
CA GLY A 63 2.37 11.33 -7.99
C GLY A 63 0.94 10.88 -8.30
N ASN A 64 0.69 9.57 -8.31
CA ASN A 64 -0.64 8.99 -8.54
C ASN A 64 -1.16 8.32 -7.26
N PHE A 65 -2.47 7.97 -7.26
CA PHE A 65 -3.15 7.25 -6.18
C PHE A 65 -3.81 6.00 -6.74
N ASP A 66 -3.91 4.95 -5.93
CA ASP A 66 -4.68 3.76 -6.26
C ASP A 66 -5.59 3.38 -5.09
N LEU A 67 -6.84 3.84 -5.16
CA LEU A 67 -7.87 3.52 -4.17
C LEU A 67 -8.49 2.15 -4.42
N SER A 68 -8.37 1.60 -5.65
CA SER A 68 -8.99 0.33 -6.04
C SER A 68 -8.33 -0.90 -5.44
N SER A 69 -7.10 -0.74 -4.91
CA SER A 69 -6.28 -1.86 -4.42
C SER A 69 -6.95 -2.64 -3.29
N GLU A 70 -7.75 -2.02 -2.42
CA GLU A 70 -8.49 -2.74 -1.37
C GLU A 70 -9.60 -3.62 -1.94
N SER A 71 -10.36 -3.14 -2.93
CA SER A 71 -11.40 -3.94 -3.58
C SER A 71 -10.80 -5.00 -4.51
N THR A 72 -9.63 -4.72 -5.12
CA THR A 72 -8.87 -5.72 -5.87
C THR A 72 -8.40 -6.86 -4.95
N LEU A 73 -7.92 -6.53 -3.75
CA LEU A 73 -7.59 -7.51 -2.71
C LEU A 73 -8.81 -8.38 -2.35
N GLY A 74 -9.94 -7.75 -2.04
CA GLY A 74 -11.17 -8.45 -1.66
C GLY A 74 -11.67 -9.37 -2.78
N LEU A 75 -11.73 -8.85 -4.02
CA LEU A 75 -12.18 -9.62 -5.18
C LEU A 75 -11.22 -10.80 -5.48
N ALA A 76 -9.91 -10.60 -5.39
CA ALA A 76 -8.95 -11.67 -5.59
C ALA A 76 -9.07 -12.77 -4.54
N ALA A 77 -9.26 -12.40 -3.27
CA ALA A 77 -9.52 -13.32 -2.18
C ALA A 77 -10.81 -14.13 -2.42
N LEU A 78 -11.89 -13.44 -2.81
CA LEU A 78 -13.19 -14.03 -3.06
C LEU A 78 -13.14 -15.03 -4.22
N ILE A 79 -12.72 -14.58 -5.40
CA ILE A 79 -12.66 -15.41 -6.60
C ILE A 79 -11.70 -16.58 -6.39
N GLY A 80 -10.53 -16.30 -5.77
CA GLY A 80 -9.55 -17.34 -5.50
C GLY A 80 -10.10 -18.49 -4.67
N LEU A 81 -10.79 -18.17 -3.58
CA LEU A 81 -11.40 -19.20 -2.72
C LEU A 81 -12.61 -19.86 -3.37
N TRP A 82 -13.47 -19.07 -4.05
CA TRP A 82 -14.64 -19.58 -4.76
C TRP A 82 -14.29 -20.60 -5.85
N LEU A 83 -13.21 -20.37 -6.60
CA LEU A 83 -12.77 -21.28 -7.66
C LEU A 83 -12.45 -22.70 -7.15
N ILE A 84 -12.04 -22.85 -5.89
CA ILE A 84 -11.55 -24.11 -5.33
C ILE A 84 -12.56 -24.80 -4.39
N VAL A 85 -13.48 -24.07 -3.75
CA VAL A 85 -14.42 -24.67 -2.80
C VAL A 85 -15.59 -25.32 -3.52
N PRO A 86 -16.18 -26.42 -2.95
CA PRO A 86 -17.45 -26.94 -3.41
C PRO A 86 -18.61 -26.01 -3.04
N ASN A 87 -19.78 -26.28 -3.58
CA ASN A 87 -21.01 -25.60 -3.21
C ASN A 87 -21.31 -25.83 -1.72
N MET A 88 -21.05 -24.81 -0.89
CA MET A 88 -21.26 -24.90 0.57
C MET A 88 -22.46 -24.11 1.08
N ALA A 89 -23.16 -23.40 0.22
CA ALA A 89 -24.36 -22.65 0.60
C ALA A 89 -25.54 -22.96 -0.30
N PRO A 90 -26.76 -23.10 0.24
CA PRO A 90 -27.97 -23.50 -0.55
C PRO A 90 -28.32 -22.52 -1.68
N ASN A 91 -27.88 -21.28 -1.59
CA ASN A 91 -28.25 -20.20 -2.53
C ASN A 91 -27.08 -19.73 -3.40
N TRP A 92 -25.92 -20.37 -3.30
CA TRP A 92 -24.72 -20.02 -4.06
C TRP A 92 -24.55 -20.99 -5.23
N GLY A 93 -24.31 -20.47 -6.41
CA GLY A 93 -23.83 -21.29 -7.51
C GLY A 93 -22.58 -22.08 -7.07
N SER A 94 -22.46 -23.31 -7.53
CA SER A 94 -21.37 -24.21 -7.18
C SER A 94 -20.02 -23.53 -7.42
N GLY A 95 -19.12 -23.59 -6.44
CA GLY A 95 -17.69 -23.37 -6.67
C GLY A 95 -17.23 -24.34 -7.75
N LEU A 96 -16.16 -23.99 -8.47
CA LEU A 96 -15.77 -24.76 -9.67
C LEU A 96 -14.91 -25.98 -9.35
N LEU A 97 -14.57 -26.26 -8.07
CA LEU A 97 -13.69 -27.37 -7.67
C LEU A 97 -12.39 -27.43 -8.47
N MET A 98 -11.89 -26.23 -8.86
CA MET A 98 -10.73 -26.07 -9.71
C MET A 98 -9.45 -26.44 -8.95
N ASN A 99 -8.40 -26.77 -9.70
CA ASN A 99 -7.08 -26.97 -9.13
C ASN A 99 -6.61 -25.70 -8.40
N PRO A 100 -6.24 -25.78 -7.10
CA PRO A 100 -5.87 -24.61 -6.30
C PRO A 100 -4.71 -23.79 -6.88
N TYR A 101 -3.72 -24.43 -7.51
CA TYR A 101 -2.62 -23.72 -8.17
C TYR A 101 -3.10 -22.89 -9.36
N LEU A 102 -4.06 -23.41 -10.13
CA LEU A 102 -4.67 -22.67 -11.24
C LEU A 102 -5.47 -21.48 -10.73
N SER A 103 -6.21 -21.64 -9.62
CA SER A 103 -6.91 -20.53 -8.96
C SER A 103 -5.96 -19.38 -8.62
N ILE A 104 -4.78 -19.70 -8.06
CA ILE A 104 -3.77 -18.69 -7.75
C ILE A 104 -3.29 -17.96 -9.01
N VAL A 105 -2.99 -18.69 -10.07
CA VAL A 105 -2.58 -18.06 -11.34
C VAL A 105 -3.68 -17.12 -11.85
N ILE A 106 -4.93 -17.55 -11.78
CA ILE A 106 -6.07 -16.72 -12.22
C ILE A 106 -6.17 -15.44 -11.43
N ILE A 107 -6.10 -15.48 -10.09
CA ILE A 107 -6.21 -14.25 -9.28
C ILE A 107 -5.02 -13.31 -9.48
N LEU A 108 -3.81 -13.83 -9.69
CA LEU A 108 -2.63 -13.00 -9.98
C LEU A 108 -2.76 -12.32 -11.34
N VAL A 109 -3.18 -13.06 -12.37
CA VAL A 109 -3.46 -12.51 -13.71
C VAL A 109 -4.60 -11.49 -13.64
N MET A 110 -5.66 -11.78 -12.88
CA MET A 110 -6.76 -10.86 -12.66
C MET A 110 -6.28 -9.54 -12.04
N GLY A 111 -5.43 -9.59 -10.99
CA GLY A 111 -4.85 -8.40 -10.40
C GLY A 111 -4.01 -7.58 -11.39
N LEU A 112 -3.19 -8.25 -12.20
CA LEU A 112 -2.43 -7.60 -13.28
C LEU A 112 -3.33 -6.92 -14.31
N VAL A 113 -4.41 -7.60 -14.73
CA VAL A 113 -5.37 -7.09 -15.74
C VAL A 113 -6.14 -5.90 -15.17
N ILE A 114 -6.63 -5.97 -13.95
CA ILE A 114 -7.32 -4.86 -13.27
C ILE A 114 -6.39 -3.65 -13.23
N GLY A 115 -5.15 -3.82 -12.76
CA GLY A 115 -4.17 -2.74 -12.72
C GLY A 115 -3.85 -2.17 -14.10
N TRP A 116 -3.74 -3.03 -15.13
CA TRP A 116 -3.54 -2.58 -16.51
C TRP A 116 -4.71 -1.76 -17.02
N VAL A 117 -5.96 -2.21 -16.78
CA VAL A 117 -7.18 -1.51 -17.20
C VAL A 117 -7.24 -0.14 -16.55
N ILE A 118 -7.02 -0.04 -15.24
CA ILE A 118 -6.98 1.24 -14.50
C ILE A 118 -5.91 2.15 -15.09
N GLY A 119 -4.69 1.62 -15.26
CA GLY A 119 -3.59 2.36 -15.87
C GLY A 119 -3.89 2.82 -17.30
N ALA A 120 -4.65 2.03 -18.07
CA ALA A 120 -5.10 2.40 -19.42
C ALA A 120 -6.09 3.57 -19.42
N PHE A 121 -7.10 3.56 -18.54
CA PHE A 121 -8.03 4.69 -18.38
C PHE A 121 -7.31 5.98 -18.01
N ILE A 122 -6.33 5.90 -17.11
CA ILE A 122 -5.54 7.06 -16.66
C ILE A 122 -4.64 7.59 -17.79
N THR A 123 -4.00 6.70 -18.56
CA THR A 123 -2.97 7.10 -19.52
C THR A 123 -3.51 7.34 -20.94
N TYR A 124 -4.34 6.45 -21.46
CA TYR A 124 -4.95 6.60 -22.78
C TYR A 124 -6.21 7.46 -22.70
N GLY A 125 -7.05 7.24 -21.68
CA GLY A 125 -8.25 8.04 -21.43
C GLY A 125 -7.95 9.44 -20.89
N ARG A 126 -6.72 9.71 -20.46
CA ARG A 126 -6.29 10.98 -19.83
C ARG A 126 -7.17 11.38 -18.64
N MET A 127 -7.72 10.39 -17.95
CA MET A 127 -8.63 10.61 -16.84
C MET A 127 -7.88 10.87 -15.53
N ASN A 128 -8.54 11.55 -14.61
CA ASN A 128 -7.98 11.78 -13.28
C ASN A 128 -7.83 10.45 -12.53
N ASN A 129 -6.64 10.17 -12.00
CA ASN A 129 -6.31 8.93 -11.30
C ASN A 129 -7.18 8.67 -10.07
N PHE A 130 -7.48 9.71 -9.29
CA PHE A 130 -8.31 9.58 -8.10
C PHE A 130 -9.74 9.12 -8.46
N ILE A 131 -10.35 9.75 -9.47
CA ILE A 131 -11.71 9.42 -9.91
C ILE A 131 -11.77 8.01 -10.49
N VAL A 132 -10.80 7.64 -11.34
CA VAL A 132 -10.74 6.31 -11.95
C VAL A 132 -10.61 5.23 -10.87
N THR A 133 -9.66 5.37 -9.96
CA THR A 133 -9.42 4.35 -8.92
C THR A 133 -10.56 4.29 -7.91
N LEU A 134 -11.21 5.41 -7.60
CA LEU A 134 -12.43 5.43 -6.79
C LEU A 134 -13.59 4.73 -7.50
N ALA A 135 -13.78 4.95 -8.79
CA ALA A 135 -14.79 4.25 -9.57
C ALA A 135 -14.53 2.73 -9.57
N PHE A 136 -13.28 2.30 -9.79
CA PHE A 136 -12.91 0.89 -9.73
C PHE A 136 -13.05 0.30 -8.32
N LEU A 137 -12.78 1.05 -7.26
CA LEU A 137 -13.07 0.63 -5.89
C LEU A 137 -14.55 0.24 -5.76
N LEU A 138 -15.47 1.09 -6.23
CA LEU A 138 -16.90 0.85 -6.16
C LEU A 138 -17.36 -0.28 -7.10
N ILE A 139 -16.85 -0.31 -8.34
CA ILE A 139 -17.18 -1.36 -9.33
C ILE A 139 -16.77 -2.73 -8.81
N LEU A 140 -15.53 -2.89 -8.34
CA LEU A 140 -15.02 -4.17 -7.86
C LEU A 140 -15.72 -4.61 -6.56
N ARG A 141 -16.02 -3.66 -5.65
CA ARG A 141 -16.79 -3.93 -4.43
C ARG A 141 -18.23 -4.33 -4.77
N GLY A 142 -18.89 -3.60 -5.67
CA GLY A 142 -20.22 -3.93 -6.16
C GLY A 142 -20.26 -5.28 -6.87
N ALA A 143 -19.24 -5.62 -7.66
CA ALA A 143 -19.11 -6.92 -8.29
C ALA A 143 -19.00 -8.07 -7.26
N MET A 144 -18.23 -7.87 -6.17
CA MET A 144 -18.18 -8.85 -5.08
C MET A 144 -19.56 -9.09 -4.47
N LEU A 145 -20.27 -8.01 -4.13
CA LEU A 145 -21.62 -8.08 -3.56
C LEU A 145 -22.61 -8.76 -4.51
N ALA A 146 -22.62 -8.37 -5.78
CA ALA A 146 -23.51 -8.95 -6.79
C ALA A 146 -23.22 -10.43 -7.05
N PHE A 147 -21.92 -10.81 -7.09
CA PHE A 147 -21.50 -12.18 -7.32
C PHE A 147 -21.85 -13.10 -6.15
N THR A 148 -21.83 -12.59 -4.92
CA THR A 148 -22.02 -13.38 -3.70
C THR A 148 -23.42 -13.22 -3.09
N GLU A 149 -24.25 -12.33 -3.63
CA GLU A 149 -25.54 -11.98 -3.01
C GLU A 149 -25.39 -11.60 -1.52
N GLY A 150 -24.22 -11.04 -1.16
CA GLY A 150 -23.89 -10.68 0.22
C GLY A 150 -23.40 -11.82 1.12
N ASN A 151 -23.26 -13.04 0.62
CA ASN A 151 -22.83 -14.19 1.41
C ASN A 151 -21.30 -14.31 1.49
N ALA A 152 -20.79 -14.97 2.54
CA ALA A 152 -19.38 -15.26 2.72
C ALA A 152 -18.98 -16.58 2.03
N VAL A 153 -17.75 -16.62 1.47
CA VAL A 153 -17.14 -17.86 0.97
C VAL A 153 -16.25 -18.45 2.06
N ASN A 154 -16.59 -19.67 2.51
CA ASN A 154 -15.85 -20.37 3.56
C ASN A 154 -14.98 -21.49 2.97
N GLY A 155 -13.69 -21.48 3.28
CA GLY A 155 -12.74 -22.51 2.85
C GLY A 155 -12.03 -23.25 4.00
N LEU A 156 -12.38 -22.92 5.25
CA LEU A 156 -11.65 -23.34 6.46
C LEU A 156 -11.42 -24.84 6.58
N ASN A 157 -12.39 -25.66 6.19
CA ASN A 157 -12.33 -27.11 6.37
C ASN A 157 -12.19 -27.89 5.05
N TYR A 158 -11.84 -27.17 3.97
CA TYR A 158 -11.67 -27.78 2.66
C TYR A 158 -10.18 -28.03 2.36
N PRO A 159 -9.73 -29.31 2.27
CA PRO A 159 -8.31 -29.61 2.10
C PRO A 159 -7.60 -28.88 0.93
N PRO A 160 -8.21 -28.72 -0.26
CA PRO A 160 -7.58 -27.97 -1.35
C PRO A 160 -7.30 -26.49 -1.03
N ALA A 161 -7.93 -25.91 0.00
CA ALA A 161 -7.65 -24.56 0.45
C ALA A 161 -6.33 -24.43 1.24
N GLU A 162 -5.64 -25.54 1.52
CA GLU A 162 -4.34 -25.53 2.21
C GLU A 162 -3.32 -24.60 1.57
N ILE A 163 -3.34 -24.43 0.24
CA ILE A 163 -2.41 -23.52 -0.43
C ILE A 163 -2.65 -22.04 -0.07
N PHE A 164 -3.91 -21.67 0.26
CA PHE A 164 -4.20 -20.34 0.78
C PHE A 164 -3.61 -20.18 2.19
N TYR A 165 -3.75 -21.21 3.03
CA TYR A 165 -3.13 -21.24 4.35
C TYR A 165 -1.62 -21.18 4.29
N TRP A 166 -1.01 -21.83 3.29
CA TRP A 166 0.43 -21.87 3.16
C TRP A 166 1.01 -20.45 3.08
N LEU A 167 0.49 -19.60 2.20
CA LEU A 167 0.97 -18.21 2.12
C LEU A 167 0.46 -17.35 3.28
N GLY A 168 -0.78 -17.53 3.73
CA GLY A 168 -1.39 -16.68 4.76
C GLY A 168 -0.86 -16.90 6.17
N SER A 169 -0.68 -18.15 6.58
CA SER A 169 -0.45 -18.52 8.00
C SER A 169 0.56 -19.62 8.24
N ALA A 170 0.99 -20.39 7.21
CA ALA A 170 1.92 -21.48 7.44
C ALA A 170 3.25 -20.95 8.02
N PRO A 171 3.87 -21.70 8.96
CA PRO A 171 5.15 -21.32 9.52
C PRO A 171 6.27 -21.50 8.49
N ALA A 172 7.08 -20.46 8.30
CA ALA A 172 8.28 -20.49 7.45
C ALA A 172 9.54 -20.74 8.27
N VAL A 173 9.70 -19.99 9.37
CA VAL A 173 10.90 -20.01 10.21
C VAL A 173 10.48 -19.94 11.69
N THR A 174 11.22 -20.62 12.54
CA THR A 174 11.03 -20.51 14.00
C THR A 174 12.19 -19.73 14.59
N LEU A 175 11.89 -18.58 15.18
CA LEU A 175 12.87 -17.75 15.90
C LEU A 175 12.78 -17.99 17.41
N PRO A 176 13.91 -17.99 18.15
CA PRO A 176 13.94 -18.33 19.59
C PRO A 176 12.99 -17.49 20.45
N TRP A 177 12.85 -16.19 20.17
CA TRP A 177 12.10 -15.23 21.00
C TRP A 177 10.71 -14.89 20.48
N VAL A 178 10.45 -15.10 19.17
CA VAL A 178 9.18 -14.74 18.53
C VAL A 178 8.33 -15.98 18.23
N GLY A 179 8.97 -17.14 18.15
CA GLY A 179 8.33 -18.40 17.77
C GLY A 179 8.20 -18.55 16.23
N LYS A 180 7.12 -19.19 15.77
CA LYS A 180 6.91 -19.49 14.35
C LYS A 180 6.50 -18.24 13.57
N ILE A 181 7.34 -17.77 12.65
CA ILE A 181 7.06 -16.68 11.71
C ILE A 181 6.39 -17.26 10.47
N SER A 182 5.30 -16.64 10.00
CA SER A 182 4.56 -17.11 8.82
C SER A 182 5.29 -16.81 7.50
N VAL A 183 4.98 -17.61 6.49
CA VAL A 183 5.43 -17.42 5.10
C VAL A 183 5.04 -16.01 4.62
N ALA A 184 3.87 -15.51 5.01
CA ALA A 184 3.40 -14.16 4.71
C ALA A 184 4.39 -13.06 5.11
N VAL A 185 4.97 -13.16 6.32
CA VAL A 185 5.96 -12.18 6.81
C VAL A 185 7.24 -12.22 5.97
N VAL A 186 7.71 -13.44 5.66
CA VAL A 186 8.90 -13.61 4.80
C VAL A 186 8.64 -13.05 3.40
N ALA A 187 7.48 -13.34 2.81
CA ALA A 187 7.08 -12.82 1.51
C ALA A 187 7.01 -11.28 1.51
N MET A 188 6.42 -10.67 2.54
CA MET A 188 6.41 -9.22 2.72
C MET A 188 7.83 -8.64 2.74
N LEU A 189 8.71 -9.19 3.56
CA LEU A 189 10.10 -8.69 3.67
C LEU A 189 10.86 -8.82 2.35
N LEU A 190 10.67 -9.93 1.64
CA LEU A 190 11.25 -10.12 0.30
C LEU A 190 10.70 -9.10 -0.70
N LEU A 191 9.41 -8.81 -0.68
CA LEU A 191 8.80 -7.80 -1.55
C LEU A 191 9.30 -6.39 -1.22
N PHE A 192 9.48 -6.05 0.07
CA PHE A 192 10.13 -4.79 0.46
C PHE A 192 11.57 -4.71 -0.01
N LEU A 193 12.34 -5.79 0.09
CA LEU A 193 13.71 -5.86 -0.42
C LEU A 193 13.77 -5.69 -1.94
N ILE A 194 12.93 -6.42 -2.68
CA ILE A 194 12.82 -6.31 -4.14
C ILE A 194 12.40 -4.88 -4.51
N GLY A 195 11.38 -4.33 -3.87
CA GLY A 195 10.92 -2.96 -4.09
C GLY A 195 12.00 -1.93 -3.81
N HIS A 196 12.79 -2.12 -2.75
CA HIS A 196 13.93 -1.26 -2.42
C HIS A 196 15.00 -1.30 -3.53
N ILE A 197 15.39 -2.51 -3.97
CA ILE A 197 16.37 -2.70 -5.06
C ILE A 197 15.87 -2.07 -6.36
N VAL A 198 14.60 -2.29 -6.70
CA VAL A 198 14.00 -1.75 -7.93
C VAL A 198 13.98 -0.22 -7.90
N LEU A 199 13.54 0.39 -6.79
CA LEU A 199 13.46 1.84 -6.67
C LEU A 199 14.83 2.52 -6.66
N GLN A 200 15.82 1.93 -5.99
CA GLN A 200 17.10 2.60 -5.79
C GLN A 200 18.14 2.28 -6.87
N HIS A 201 18.12 1.07 -7.43
CA HIS A 201 19.20 0.59 -8.29
C HIS A 201 18.80 0.35 -9.75
N ARG A 202 17.49 0.27 -10.07
CA ARG A 202 17.05 -0.01 -11.44
C ARG A 202 16.60 1.26 -12.17
N GLN A 203 16.72 1.26 -13.50
CA GLN A 203 16.23 2.35 -14.34
C GLN A 203 14.74 2.62 -14.12
N PHE A 204 13.94 1.57 -13.96
CA PHE A 204 12.52 1.67 -13.66
C PHE A 204 12.25 2.61 -12.47
N GLY A 205 12.96 2.40 -11.34
CA GLY A 205 12.81 3.26 -10.16
C GLY A 205 13.21 4.71 -10.42
N ARG A 206 14.33 4.95 -11.12
CA ARG A 206 14.77 6.31 -11.49
C ARG A 206 13.73 7.04 -12.34
N ASP A 207 13.13 6.31 -13.31
CA ASP A 207 12.07 6.87 -14.16
C ASP A 207 10.84 7.27 -13.32
N LEU A 208 10.45 6.46 -12.31
CA LEU A 208 9.31 6.78 -11.43
C LEU A 208 9.57 8.05 -10.62
N TYR A 209 10.77 8.20 -10.02
CA TYR A 209 11.13 9.43 -9.29
C TYR A 209 11.16 10.65 -10.21
N ALA A 210 11.66 10.51 -11.43
CA ALA A 210 11.68 11.59 -12.42
C ALA A 210 10.25 12.03 -12.80
N ILE A 211 9.35 11.06 -13.07
CA ILE A 211 7.95 11.31 -13.40
C ILE A 211 7.24 12.03 -12.25
N GLY A 212 7.40 11.54 -11.02
CA GLY A 212 6.76 12.16 -9.87
C GLY A 212 7.35 13.50 -9.45
N GLY A 213 8.64 13.75 -9.79
CA GLY A 213 9.29 15.02 -9.52
C GLY A 213 8.87 16.12 -10.50
N ASN A 214 8.91 15.83 -11.79
CA ASN A 214 8.47 16.75 -12.86
C ASN A 214 8.15 15.94 -14.11
N ARG A 215 6.87 15.61 -14.31
CA ARG A 215 6.42 14.79 -15.44
C ARG A 215 6.75 15.41 -16.81
N PRO A 216 6.52 16.72 -17.08
CA PRO A 216 6.93 17.36 -18.35
C PRO A 216 8.43 17.21 -18.62
N ALA A 217 9.27 17.47 -17.63
CA ALA A 217 10.73 17.33 -17.79
C ALA A 217 11.15 15.88 -18.03
N ALA A 218 10.53 14.91 -17.35
CA ALA A 218 10.80 13.49 -17.55
C ALA A 218 10.45 13.06 -18.98
N VAL A 219 9.31 13.49 -19.52
CA VAL A 219 8.91 13.24 -20.92
C VAL A 219 9.88 13.88 -21.91
N ALA A 220 10.28 15.13 -21.68
CA ALA A 220 11.26 15.83 -22.51
C ALA A 220 12.64 15.12 -22.52
N SER A 221 12.96 14.40 -21.43
CA SER A 221 14.18 13.57 -21.33
C SER A 221 14.03 12.17 -21.95
N GLY A 222 12.92 11.89 -22.67
CA GLY A 222 12.69 10.62 -23.37
C GLY A 222 12.05 9.51 -22.54
N ILE A 223 11.59 9.80 -21.30
CA ILE A 223 10.91 8.80 -20.48
C ILE A 223 9.46 8.64 -20.94
N ASP A 224 9.05 7.42 -21.29
CA ASP A 224 7.64 7.09 -21.54
C ASP A 224 6.87 7.00 -20.23
N ALA A 225 6.41 8.18 -19.76
CA ALA A 225 5.67 8.30 -18.51
C ALA A 225 4.38 7.46 -18.50
N ASN A 226 3.67 7.39 -19.65
CA ASN A 226 2.41 6.64 -19.75
C ASN A 226 2.65 5.13 -19.58
N LYS A 227 3.69 4.60 -20.21
CA LYS A 227 4.09 3.18 -20.05
C LYS A 227 4.46 2.89 -18.60
N ARG A 228 5.25 3.76 -17.95
CA ARG A 228 5.65 3.58 -16.54
C ARG A 228 4.45 3.63 -15.59
N ILE A 229 3.53 4.56 -15.79
CA ILE A 229 2.30 4.66 -15.00
C ILE A 229 1.46 3.39 -15.14
N ARG A 230 1.24 2.85 -16.35
CA ARG A 230 0.53 1.57 -16.52
C ARG A 230 1.23 0.43 -15.78
N GLN A 231 2.56 0.36 -15.86
CA GLN A 231 3.33 -0.68 -15.17
C GLN A 231 3.19 -0.62 -13.65
N VAL A 232 3.18 0.59 -13.04
CA VAL A 232 3.00 0.68 -11.57
C VAL A 232 1.61 0.27 -11.12
N TYR A 233 0.57 0.58 -11.90
CA TYR A 233 -0.79 0.09 -11.60
C TYR A 233 -0.90 -1.42 -11.76
N MET A 234 -0.25 -2.02 -12.76
CA MET A 234 -0.17 -3.50 -12.89
C MET A 234 0.51 -4.13 -11.67
N VAL A 235 1.61 -3.54 -11.19
CA VAL A 235 2.31 -3.99 -9.99
C VAL A 235 1.41 -3.84 -8.74
N SER A 236 0.70 -2.71 -8.60
CA SER A 236 -0.25 -2.48 -7.51
C SER A 236 -1.35 -3.53 -7.49
N GLY A 237 -2.00 -3.79 -8.63
CA GLY A 237 -3.05 -4.79 -8.76
C GLY A 237 -2.56 -6.21 -8.48
N LEU A 238 -1.36 -6.57 -8.96
CA LEU A 238 -0.73 -7.86 -8.65
C LEU A 238 -0.48 -8.03 -7.15
N LEU A 239 0.09 -7.01 -6.50
CA LEU A 239 0.38 -7.06 -5.07
C LEU A 239 -0.91 -7.03 -4.23
N ALA A 240 -1.96 -6.34 -4.69
CA ALA A 240 -3.27 -6.41 -4.08
C ALA A 240 -3.87 -7.83 -4.16
N ALA A 241 -3.71 -8.54 -5.27
CA ALA A 241 -4.14 -9.93 -5.41
C ALA A 241 -3.35 -10.87 -4.49
N ILE A 242 -2.03 -10.69 -4.38
CA ILE A 242 -1.20 -11.44 -3.42
C ILE A 242 -1.65 -11.17 -1.98
N ALA A 243 -1.90 -9.91 -1.63
CA ALA A 243 -2.41 -9.53 -0.31
C ALA A 243 -3.80 -10.17 -0.03
N GLY A 244 -4.66 -10.26 -1.05
CA GLY A 244 -5.95 -10.97 -0.98
C GLY A 244 -5.78 -12.46 -0.70
N TRP A 245 -4.87 -13.12 -1.41
CA TRP A 245 -4.50 -14.51 -1.13
C TRP A 245 -4.00 -14.70 0.31
N MET A 246 -3.07 -13.84 0.75
CA MET A 246 -2.54 -13.89 2.11
C MET A 246 -3.65 -13.69 3.17
N LEU A 247 -4.54 -12.74 2.95
CA LEU A 247 -5.61 -12.42 3.89
C LEU A 247 -6.66 -13.54 3.95
N ALA A 248 -7.09 -14.10 2.80
CA ALA A 248 -7.97 -15.25 2.73
C ALA A 248 -7.39 -16.46 3.49
N GLY A 249 -6.10 -16.75 3.28
CA GLY A 249 -5.40 -17.83 3.97
C GLY A 249 -5.19 -17.58 5.47
N ARG A 250 -5.19 -16.33 5.91
CA ARG A 250 -5.09 -15.97 7.32
C ARG A 250 -6.43 -16.09 8.07
N VAL A 251 -7.51 -15.66 7.43
CA VAL A 251 -8.86 -15.62 8.03
C VAL A 251 -9.60 -16.94 7.81
N GLY A 252 -9.31 -17.63 6.69
CA GLY A 252 -9.94 -18.89 6.31
C GLY A 252 -11.34 -18.76 5.72
N SER A 253 -11.86 -17.54 5.64
CA SER A 253 -13.12 -17.20 4.99
C SER A 253 -13.01 -15.84 4.33
N VAL A 254 -13.81 -15.60 3.30
CA VAL A 254 -13.87 -14.31 2.61
C VAL A 254 -15.30 -13.78 2.72
N GLN A 255 -15.43 -12.69 3.49
CA GLN A 255 -16.66 -11.91 3.57
C GLN A 255 -16.63 -10.81 2.49
N VAL A 256 -17.80 -10.29 2.15
CA VAL A 256 -17.95 -9.26 1.10
C VAL A 256 -17.29 -7.92 1.44
N ASP A 257 -17.07 -7.66 2.72
CA ASP A 257 -16.39 -6.48 3.26
C ASP A 257 -14.88 -6.70 3.48
N LEU A 258 -14.34 -7.88 3.10
CA LEU A 258 -12.93 -8.19 3.30
C LEU A 258 -12.06 -7.13 2.63
N GLY A 259 -11.14 -6.57 3.41
CA GLY A 259 -10.25 -5.50 2.96
C GLY A 259 -10.85 -4.09 3.03
N GLU A 260 -12.09 -3.91 3.46
CA GLU A 260 -12.68 -2.58 3.58
C GLU A 260 -11.90 -1.72 4.58
N GLY A 261 -11.60 -0.48 4.16
CA GLY A 261 -10.80 0.47 4.95
C GLY A 261 -9.29 0.23 4.93
N TYR A 262 -8.79 -0.86 4.31
CA TYR A 262 -7.36 -1.11 4.22
C TYR A 262 -6.62 -0.01 3.45
N ILE A 263 -7.25 0.61 2.45
CA ILE A 263 -6.61 1.67 1.67
C ILE A 263 -6.19 2.86 2.54
N PHE A 264 -6.98 3.22 3.54
CA PHE A 264 -6.63 4.30 4.45
C PHE A 264 -5.41 3.95 5.31
N GLN A 265 -5.32 2.69 5.77
CA GLN A 265 -4.15 2.21 6.50
C GLN A 265 -2.91 2.13 5.61
N VAL A 266 -3.07 1.70 4.35
CA VAL A 266 -2.00 1.63 3.35
C VAL A 266 -1.45 3.02 3.05
N MET A 267 -2.34 4.00 2.81
CA MET A 267 -1.95 5.39 2.59
C MET A 267 -1.25 5.98 3.81
N ALA A 268 -1.82 5.78 5.00
CA ALA A 268 -1.22 6.24 6.24
C ALA A 268 0.18 5.66 6.45
N ALA A 269 0.36 4.34 6.28
CA ALA A 269 1.65 3.68 6.43
C ALA A 269 2.69 4.25 5.46
N ALA A 270 2.31 4.44 4.19
CA ALA A 270 3.19 5.00 3.18
C ALA A 270 3.62 6.44 3.53
N VAL A 271 2.65 7.31 3.87
CA VAL A 271 2.90 8.74 4.17
C VAL A 271 3.71 8.91 5.45
N ILE A 272 3.34 8.21 6.53
CA ILE A 272 4.08 8.21 7.80
C ILE A 272 5.50 7.69 7.57
N GLY A 273 5.66 6.69 6.70
CA GLY A 273 6.93 6.17 6.23
C GLY A 273 7.73 7.14 5.35
N GLY A 274 7.20 8.34 5.06
CA GLY A 274 7.88 9.42 4.34
C GLY A 274 7.76 9.33 2.81
N ILE A 275 6.77 8.59 2.29
CA ILE A 275 6.41 8.64 0.88
C ILE A 275 5.58 9.89 0.63
N SER A 276 5.99 10.74 -0.31
CA SER A 276 5.29 11.98 -0.64
C SER A 276 4.04 11.70 -1.48
N LEU A 277 2.93 12.32 -1.10
CA LEU A 277 1.68 12.30 -1.88
C LEU A 277 1.79 13.07 -3.20
N ASN A 278 2.71 14.05 -3.26
CA ASN A 278 2.96 14.81 -4.49
C ASN A 278 3.91 14.09 -5.46
N GLY A 279 4.40 12.91 -5.10
CA GLY A 279 5.34 12.12 -5.89
C GLY A 279 6.80 12.57 -5.76
N GLY A 280 7.67 11.86 -6.47
CA GLY A 280 9.10 12.16 -6.62
C GLY A 280 9.97 11.96 -5.38
N ARG A 281 9.40 11.52 -4.25
CA ARG A 281 10.12 11.38 -2.96
C ARG A 281 9.60 10.20 -2.14
N GLY A 282 10.51 9.56 -1.41
CA GLY A 282 10.21 8.47 -0.49
C GLY A 282 11.21 7.33 -0.61
N LYS A 283 11.27 6.49 0.41
CA LYS A 283 12.13 5.30 0.45
C LYS A 283 11.33 4.09 0.91
N MET A 284 11.52 2.94 0.28
CA MET A 284 10.82 1.70 0.63
C MET A 284 11.06 1.29 2.10
N ILE A 285 12.26 1.54 2.63
CA ILE A 285 12.60 1.30 4.04
C ILE A 285 11.76 2.15 5.01
N GLY A 286 11.48 3.41 4.64
CA GLY A 286 10.59 4.25 5.43
C GLY A 286 9.14 3.72 5.43
N ALA A 287 8.64 3.29 4.26
CA ALA A 287 7.32 2.68 4.14
C ALA A 287 7.19 1.40 5.02
N LEU A 288 8.24 0.58 5.11
CA LEU A 288 8.30 -0.55 6.05
C LEU A 288 8.15 -0.10 7.50
N GLY A 289 8.85 0.97 7.88
CA GLY A 289 8.71 1.57 9.22
C GLY A 289 7.26 2.01 9.50
N GLY A 290 6.59 2.63 8.53
CA GLY A 290 5.17 3.02 8.62
C GLY A 290 4.23 1.83 8.79
N VAL A 291 4.46 0.74 8.05
CA VAL A 291 3.69 -0.52 8.19
C VAL A 291 3.85 -1.10 9.58
N LEU A 292 5.09 -1.21 10.07
CA LEU A 292 5.36 -1.74 11.41
C LEU A 292 4.75 -0.86 12.49
N LEU A 293 4.84 0.47 12.35
CA LEU A 293 4.25 1.41 13.29
C LEU A 293 2.73 1.25 13.40
N LEU A 294 2.01 1.28 12.27
CA LEU A 294 0.55 1.14 12.30
C LEU A 294 0.11 -0.23 12.79
N SER A 295 0.78 -1.30 12.39
CA SER A 295 0.47 -2.65 12.87
C SER A 295 0.73 -2.79 14.37
N THR A 296 1.76 -2.13 14.89
CA THR A 296 2.07 -2.08 16.33
C THR A 296 0.99 -1.33 17.09
N ILE A 297 0.57 -0.15 16.60
CA ILE A 297 -0.51 0.65 17.22
C ILE A 297 -1.82 -0.13 17.24
N ASN A 298 -2.22 -0.71 16.10
CA ASN A 298 -3.45 -1.50 16.01
C ASN A 298 -3.45 -2.69 16.98
N SER A 299 -2.36 -3.43 17.03
CA SER A 299 -2.23 -4.58 17.92
C SER A 299 -2.18 -4.16 19.39
N GLY A 300 -1.49 -3.07 19.72
CA GLY A 300 -1.43 -2.53 21.08
C GLY A 300 -2.80 -2.07 21.57
N LEU A 301 -3.55 -1.32 20.77
CA LEU A 301 -4.90 -0.87 21.10
C LEU A 301 -5.87 -2.06 21.27
N ASN A 302 -5.76 -3.09 20.42
CA ASN A 302 -6.55 -4.32 20.57
C ASN A 302 -6.23 -5.06 21.89
N LEU A 303 -4.94 -5.15 22.27
CA LEU A 303 -4.54 -5.76 23.55
C LEU A 303 -5.06 -4.98 24.76
N MET A 304 -5.15 -3.66 24.66
CA MET A 304 -5.78 -2.80 25.67
C MET A 304 -7.31 -2.87 25.64
N ARG A 305 -7.91 -3.71 24.77
CA ARG A 305 -9.35 -3.88 24.60
C ARG A 305 -10.08 -2.58 24.22
N VAL A 306 -9.40 -1.68 23.52
CA VAL A 306 -10.03 -0.50 22.92
C VAL A 306 -11.02 -0.97 21.87
N SER A 307 -12.23 -0.43 21.85
CA SER A 307 -13.23 -0.83 20.86
C SER A 307 -12.79 -0.50 19.44
N VAL A 308 -13.22 -1.31 18.48
CA VAL A 308 -12.87 -1.17 17.05
C VAL A 308 -13.24 0.22 16.52
N PHE A 309 -14.34 0.80 17.01
CA PHE A 309 -14.78 2.14 16.63
C PHE A 309 -13.77 3.22 17.03
N TRP A 310 -13.23 3.16 18.26
CA TRP A 310 -12.19 4.09 18.71
C TRP A 310 -10.86 3.86 17.98
N ILE A 311 -10.55 2.62 17.62
CA ILE A 311 -9.35 2.32 16.81
C ILE A 311 -9.45 3.03 15.45
N GLN A 312 -10.63 3.03 14.80
CA GLN A 312 -10.85 3.76 13.55
C GLN A 312 -10.69 5.26 13.71
N VAL A 313 -11.20 5.85 14.80
CA VAL A 313 -11.02 7.28 15.11
C VAL A 313 -9.52 7.61 15.26
N ILE A 314 -8.78 6.80 16.03
CA ILE A 314 -7.34 6.99 16.24
C ILE A 314 -6.57 6.87 14.92
N GLN A 315 -6.91 5.90 14.08
CA GLN A 315 -6.32 5.75 12.75
C GLN A 315 -6.55 6.99 11.88
N GLY A 316 -7.79 7.50 11.86
CA GLY A 316 -8.12 8.74 11.13
C GLY A 316 -7.32 9.94 11.62
N LEU A 317 -7.17 10.10 12.93
CA LEU A 317 -6.35 11.16 13.53
C LEU A 317 -4.86 11.01 13.17
N ILE A 318 -4.33 9.79 13.19
CA ILE A 318 -2.94 9.52 12.79
C ILE A 318 -2.72 9.91 11.32
N ILE A 319 -3.65 9.57 10.42
CA ILE A 319 -3.59 9.95 9.01
C ILE A 319 -3.59 11.48 8.88
N LEU A 320 -4.50 12.16 9.55
CA LEU A 320 -4.62 13.62 9.50
C LEU A 320 -3.33 14.30 9.98
N ILE A 321 -2.77 13.86 11.10
CA ILE A 321 -1.51 14.38 11.64
C ILE A 321 -0.35 14.13 10.67
N ALA A 322 -0.26 12.92 10.12
CA ALA A 322 0.78 12.57 9.15
C ALA A 322 0.73 13.44 7.90
N MET A 323 -0.47 13.64 7.35
CA MET A 323 -0.69 14.52 6.18
C MET A 323 -0.37 15.98 6.50
N PHE A 324 -0.74 16.46 7.69
CA PHE A 324 -0.40 17.82 8.13
C PHE A 324 1.11 18.02 8.22
N ILE A 325 1.83 17.05 8.80
CA ILE A 325 3.30 17.09 8.88
C ILE A 325 3.93 17.06 7.48
N ASP A 326 3.44 16.25 6.55
CA ASP A 326 3.96 16.20 5.18
C ASP A 326 3.73 17.52 4.44
N ALA A 327 2.54 18.10 4.57
CA ALA A 327 2.22 19.41 4.00
C ALA A 327 3.16 20.53 4.52
N GLN A 328 3.51 20.52 5.81
CA GLN A 328 4.45 21.48 6.37
C GLN A 328 5.88 21.25 5.85
N LYS A 329 6.33 19.98 5.75
CA LYS A 329 7.66 19.66 5.18
C LYS A 329 7.82 20.20 3.75
N VAL A 330 6.78 20.15 2.93
CA VAL A 330 6.79 20.71 1.58
C VAL A 330 6.96 22.22 1.62
N ARG A 331 6.23 22.93 2.49
CA ARG A 331 6.33 24.40 2.66
C ARG A 331 7.73 24.86 3.08
N PHE A 332 8.36 24.16 4.03
CA PHE A 332 9.69 24.53 4.52
C PHE A 332 10.83 24.20 3.55
N ARG A 333 10.59 23.30 2.56
CA ARG A 333 11.61 22.88 1.58
C ARG A 333 11.48 23.57 0.22
N SER A 334 10.37 24.24 -0.08
CA SER A 334 10.27 25.11 -1.25
C SER A 334 11.03 26.40 -0.95
N PRO A 335 12.17 26.69 -1.60
CA PRO A 335 12.69 28.05 -1.57
C PRO A 335 11.57 28.94 -2.14
N VAL A 336 11.24 30.02 -1.44
CA VAL A 336 10.45 31.09 -2.04
C VAL A 336 11.19 31.43 -3.33
N ALA A 337 10.62 31.15 -4.50
CA ALA A 337 11.16 31.62 -5.75
C ALA A 337 11.13 33.14 -5.61
N GLU A 338 12.29 33.76 -5.47
CA GLU A 338 12.40 35.20 -5.61
C GLU A 338 11.74 35.55 -6.94
N PRO A 339 10.87 36.54 -6.97
CA PRO A 339 10.27 36.99 -8.22
C PRO A 339 11.45 37.26 -9.15
N VAL A 340 11.53 36.55 -10.27
CA VAL A 340 12.49 36.85 -11.31
C VAL A 340 12.23 38.31 -11.65
N ALA A 341 13.20 39.18 -11.31
CA ALA A 341 13.10 40.58 -11.63
C ALA A 341 12.78 40.69 -13.13
N ALA A 342 11.70 41.36 -13.45
CA ALA A 342 11.32 41.57 -14.86
C ALA A 342 12.54 42.18 -15.58
N PRO A 343 12.91 41.66 -16.77
CA PRO A 343 14.01 42.24 -17.51
C PRO A 343 13.74 43.75 -17.69
N PRO A 344 14.76 44.62 -17.52
CA PRO A 344 14.57 46.05 -17.68
C PRO A 344 13.93 46.32 -19.04
N ALA A 345 12.86 47.11 -19.02
CA ALA A 345 12.15 47.47 -20.24
C ALA A 345 13.17 48.05 -21.23
N ALA A 346 13.31 47.41 -22.37
CA ALA A 346 14.18 47.91 -23.43
C ALA A 346 13.76 49.34 -23.74
N ALA A 347 14.68 50.27 -23.54
CA ALA A 347 14.49 51.67 -23.89
C ALA A 347 14.12 51.73 -25.38
N VAL A 348 12.88 52.04 -25.67
CA VAL A 348 12.46 52.39 -27.02
C VAL A 348 13.14 53.70 -27.37
N THR A 349 14.27 53.65 -28.08
CA THR A 349 14.86 54.80 -28.72
C THR A 349 13.88 55.27 -29.80
N GLN A 350 13.13 56.31 -29.48
CA GLN A 350 12.47 57.12 -30.50
C GLN A 350 13.53 57.77 -31.39
N SER A 351 13.77 57.21 -32.55
CA SER A 351 14.44 57.89 -33.63
C SER A 351 13.47 58.96 -34.16
N ALA A 352 13.72 60.20 -33.78
CA ALA A 352 13.10 61.37 -34.42
C ALA A 352 13.62 61.42 -35.85
N ALA A 353 12.68 61.40 -36.78
CA ALA A 353 12.93 61.70 -38.16
C ALA A 353 13.10 63.23 -38.29
N ASP A 354 14.20 63.64 -38.91
CA ASP A 354 14.32 64.86 -39.68
C ASP A 354 14.31 64.54 -41.19
#